data_c8205c8c23d2002f1a08099e09e47e47
#
_entry.id   c8205c8c23d2002f1a08099e09e47e47
#
_cell.length_a   1.000
_cell.length_b   1.000
_cell.length_c   1.000
_cell.angle_alpha   90.00
_cell.angle_beta   90.00
_cell.angle_gamma   90.00
#
_symmetry.space_group_name_H-M   'P 1'
#
loop_
_entity.id
_entity.type
_entity.pdbx_description
1 polymer ?
#
loop_
_entity_poly.entity_id
_entity_poly.type
_entity_poly.pdbx_seq_one_letter_code
_entity_poly.pdbx_strand_id
1 'polypeptide(L)'
;MTDLLKIAFAQMNQRVGDLEGNAAAMLEMRRKAQGADLLLCPELQVIGYPPEDLVLKPEFVRRTMETTERLIEATVEPGPGMLIGTIVGEGSAVYNVMILADDGRELGRTLKRELPNYGTFDEKRIFTPGPLPEPIEFKGVKIGVPICEDIWQEIVCAHLAEAGAEMLLVPNGSPYELDKDDKRYQLVRSRALQTGLPIAYINRVGGQDELAFDGSSFIVHPDGERVVQMPDWDEALLITDWARTSDGWRCETRCSHELDAFPVDVYRAMMVALHDYVTRNGFPGVILGLSGGIDSALSAAVAVDALGPDKVWGVMLPSKYTSEESLKDARECARLLGCRHDVISIAPGVDALDEMLPDLKGLAAENVQARLRMVALMALSNADGHMLLTTGNKSEMSVGYATLYGDMAGGYSVLKDAYKTTVFALSRWRNRNKSEGALGPNGPVMPERVITKPPTAELRPGQKDEDSLPPYSALDRILEGLVDKEMSVKEVATATGEEIVLVANIESLLLKAEYKRRQAPPGVKIGNRNFGRDRRYPITNFFHTGPQTKLPR
;
A
#
# COMPACT_ATOMS: atom_id res chain seq x y z
N MET A 1 -42.18 -10.17 9.26
CA MET A 1 -41.00 -9.50 8.64
C MET A 1 -40.40 -8.63 9.73
N THR A 2 -39.11 -8.62 9.91
CA THR A 2 -38.47 -7.73 10.88
C THR A 2 -38.42 -6.31 10.30
N ASP A 3 -38.71 -5.34 11.13
CA ASP A 3 -38.61 -3.92 10.76
C ASP A 3 -37.34 -3.26 11.31
N LEU A 4 -36.56 -4.02 12.06
CA LEU A 4 -35.28 -3.61 12.64
C LEU A 4 -34.20 -4.67 12.36
N LEU A 5 -33.01 -4.23 12.05
CA LEU A 5 -31.84 -5.07 11.85
C LEU A 5 -30.60 -4.38 12.43
N LYS A 6 -29.73 -5.14 13.09
CA LYS A 6 -28.42 -4.64 13.57
C LYS A 6 -27.29 -5.31 12.80
N ILE A 7 -26.48 -4.52 12.10
CA ILE A 7 -25.34 -5.01 11.34
C ILE A 7 -24.05 -4.51 11.96
N ALA A 8 -23.17 -5.43 12.31
CA ALA A 8 -21.84 -5.13 12.80
C ALA A 8 -20.84 -5.12 11.63
N PHE A 9 -20.10 -4.05 11.49
CA PHE A 9 -19.03 -3.86 10.51
C PHE A 9 -17.70 -4.20 11.16
N ALA A 10 -17.02 -5.23 10.68
CA ALA A 10 -15.69 -5.62 11.14
C ALA A 10 -14.62 -5.21 10.14
N GLN A 11 -14.10 -3.99 10.27
CA GLN A 11 -12.94 -3.52 9.52
C GLN A 11 -11.69 -4.17 10.09
N MET A 12 -11.11 -5.16 9.37
CA MET A 12 -10.12 -6.07 9.93
C MET A 12 -8.82 -6.12 9.13
N ASN A 13 -7.72 -6.42 9.83
CA ASN A 13 -6.41 -6.66 9.23
C ASN A 13 -6.17 -8.16 9.00
N GLN A 14 -6.39 -8.61 7.77
CA GLN A 14 -6.19 -10.00 7.34
C GLN A 14 -4.70 -10.31 7.14
N ARG A 15 -4.34 -11.60 7.30
CA ARG A 15 -3.03 -12.13 6.92
C ARG A 15 -3.17 -13.16 5.80
N VAL A 16 -2.50 -12.93 4.68
CA VAL A 16 -2.57 -13.87 3.55
C VAL A 16 -2.00 -15.23 3.95
N GLY A 17 -2.82 -16.28 3.75
CA GLY A 17 -2.45 -17.66 4.02
C GLY A 17 -2.59 -18.13 5.49
N ASP A 18 -2.88 -17.24 6.43
CA ASP A 18 -3.09 -17.57 7.85
C ASP A 18 -4.56 -17.93 8.11
N LEU A 19 -4.98 -19.10 7.62
CA LEU A 19 -6.38 -19.55 7.73
C LEU A 19 -6.87 -19.60 9.17
N GLU A 20 -6.07 -20.17 10.08
CA GLU A 20 -6.44 -20.32 11.49
C GLU A 20 -6.47 -18.97 12.22
N GLY A 21 -5.46 -18.12 12.01
CA GLY A 21 -5.40 -16.78 12.64
C GLY A 21 -6.54 -15.89 12.17
N ASN A 22 -6.84 -15.88 10.86
CA ASN A 22 -7.94 -15.10 10.31
C ASN A 22 -9.30 -15.60 10.83
N ALA A 23 -9.52 -16.93 10.88
CA ALA A 23 -10.75 -17.50 11.43
C ALA A 23 -10.91 -17.18 12.93
N ALA A 24 -9.85 -17.28 13.71
CA ALA A 24 -9.88 -16.92 15.12
C ALA A 24 -10.22 -15.42 15.32
N ALA A 25 -9.64 -14.54 14.50
CA ALA A 25 -9.95 -13.11 14.53
C ALA A 25 -11.42 -12.82 14.16
N MET A 26 -11.97 -13.51 13.15
CA MET A 26 -13.39 -13.40 12.80
C MET A 26 -14.32 -13.84 13.94
N LEU A 27 -14.02 -14.95 14.60
CA LEU A 27 -14.80 -15.43 15.75
C LEU A 27 -14.69 -14.47 16.95
N GLU A 28 -13.54 -13.86 17.18
CA GLU A 28 -13.38 -12.84 18.21
C GLU A 28 -14.20 -11.57 17.88
N MET A 29 -14.22 -11.12 16.62
CA MET A 29 -15.09 -10.02 16.20
C MET A 29 -16.57 -10.37 16.35
N ARG A 30 -16.96 -11.62 16.01
CA ARG A 30 -18.32 -12.11 16.24
C ARG A 30 -18.71 -12.06 17.73
N ARG A 31 -17.78 -12.46 18.61
CA ARG A 31 -17.97 -12.40 20.06
C ARG A 31 -18.13 -10.96 20.56
N LYS A 32 -17.34 -10.02 20.02
CA LYS A 32 -17.45 -8.59 20.34
C LYS A 32 -18.74 -7.94 19.79
N ALA A 33 -19.28 -8.47 18.70
CA ALA A 33 -20.49 -8.01 18.05
C ALA A 33 -21.80 -8.55 18.69
N GLN A 34 -21.78 -9.00 19.94
CA GLN A 34 -22.96 -9.46 20.65
C GLN A 34 -24.07 -8.40 20.63
N GLY A 35 -25.29 -8.84 20.29
CA GLY A 35 -26.43 -7.96 20.12
C GLY A 35 -26.63 -7.43 18.70
N ALA A 36 -25.72 -7.68 17.78
CA ALA A 36 -25.95 -7.53 16.34
C ALA A 36 -26.68 -8.77 15.79
N ASP A 37 -27.34 -8.62 14.65
CA ASP A 37 -27.96 -9.71 13.91
C ASP A 37 -27.00 -10.34 12.90
N LEU A 38 -26.15 -9.53 12.26
CA LEU A 38 -25.21 -9.94 11.23
C LEU A 38 -23.85 -9.28 11.45
N LEU A 39 -22.77 -10.06 11.33
CA LEU A 39 -21.39 -9.57 11.23
C LEU A 39 -20.98 -9.53 9.76
N LEU A 40 -20.65 -8.36 9.27
CA LEU A 40 -20.12 -8.15 7.92
C LEU A 40 -18.59 -8.10 7.96
N CYS A 41 -17.93 -9.06 7.27
CA CYS A 41 -16.48 -9.12 7.11
C CYS A 41 -16.04 -8.65 5.71
N PRO A 42 -14.79 -8.19 5.54
CA PRO A 42 -14.22 -7.84 4.25
C PRO A 42 -14.13 -9.02 3.26
N GLU A 43 -13.85 -8.69 2.00
CA GLU A 43 -13.55 -9.65 0.93
C GLU A 43 -12.40 -10.57 1.30
N LEU A 44 -12.51 -11.87 0.97
CA LEU A 44 -11.51 -12.91 1.21
C LEU A 44 -10.94 -12.93 2.64
N GLN A 45 -11.74 -12.58 3.63
CA GLN A 45 -11.30 -12.44 5.03
C GLN A 45 -10.65 -13.72 5.57
N VAL A 46 -11.09 -14.91 5.14
CA VAL A 46 -10.54 -16.20 5.61
C VAL A 46 -9.11 -16.41 5.12
N ILE A 47 -8.81 -16.04 3.88
CA ILE A 47 -7.51 -16.33 3.25
C ILE A 47 -6.56 -15.14 3.18
N GLY A 48 -7.08 -13.92 3.35
CA GLY A 48 -6.36 -12.66 3.10
C GLY A 48 -6.31 -12.25 1.64
N TYR A 49 -6.19 -10.94 1.38
CA TYR A 49 -6.15 -10.33 0.04
C TYR A 49 -4.87 -9.53 -0.18
N PRO A 50 -4.24 -9.59 -1.37
CA PRO A 50 -4.51 -10.53 -2.48
C PRO A 50 -3.84 -11.89 -2.25
N PRO A 51 -4.54 -13.00 -2.55
CA PRO A 51 -4.02 -14.34 -2.27
C PRO A 51 -3.01 -14.85 -3.30
N GLU A 52 -2.89 -14.18 -4.46
CA GLU A 52 -2.02 -14.56 -5.57
C GLU A 52 -2.13 -16.05 -5.93
N ASP A 53 -1.02 -16.70 -6.27
CA ASP A 53 -0.98 -18.10 -6.70
C ASP A 53 -1.30 -19.13 -5.60
N LEU A 54 -1.52 -18.69 -4.36
CA LEU A 54 -1.94 -19.62 -3.30
C LEU A 54 -3.24 -20.35 -3.64
N VAL A 55 -4.19 -19.67 -4.27
CA VAL A 55 -5.49 -20.24 -4.65
C VAL A 55 -5.40 -21.25 -5.79
N LEU A 56 -4.26 -21.35 -6.47
CA LEU A 56 -3.99 -22.38 -7.49
C LEU A 56 -3.51 -23.70 -6.86
N LYS A 57 -3.23 -23.74 -5.54
CA LYS A 57 -2.85 -24.94 -4.83
C LYS A 57 -4.09 -25.68 -4.33
N PRO A 58 -4.41 -26.89 -4.82
CA PRO A 58 -5.60 -27.64 -4.38
C PRO A 58 -5.70 -27.85 -2.87
N GLU A 59 -4.57 -28.07 -2.21
CA GLU A 59 -4.51 -28.24 -0.75
C GLU A 59 -4.89 -26.94 -0.01
N PHE A 60 -4.49 -25.78 -0.52
CA PHE A 60 -4.89 -24.49 0.05
C PHE A 60 -6.40 -24.28 -0.07
N VAL A 61 -6.96 -24.58 -1.24
CA VAL A 61 -8.42 -24.47 -1.49
C VAL A 61 -9.17 -25.41 -0.55
N ARG A 62 -8.75 -26.70 -0.46
CA ARG A 62 -9.37 -27.68 0.42
C ARG A 62 -9.39 -27.23 1.89
N ARG A 63 -8.24 -26.82 2.42
CA ARG A 63 -8.12 -26.33 3.81
C ARG A 63 -8.93 -25.06 4.05
N THR A 64 -9.02 -24.18 3.06
CA THR A 64 -9.86 -22.98 3.16
C THR A 64 -11.34 -23.35 3.28
N MET A 65 -11.82 -24.30 2.46
CA MET A 65 -13.19 -24.76 2.55
C MET A 65 -13.49 -25.39 3.91
N GLU A 66 -12.61 -26.23 4.43
CA GLU A 66 -12.74 -26.81 5.78
C GLU A 66 -12.76 -25.75 6.89
N THR A 67 -11.93 -24.71 6.77
CA THR A 67 -11.93 -23.58 7.71
C THR A 67 -13.23 -22.79 7.61
N THR A 68 -13.76 -22.61 6.40
CA THR A 68 -15.05 -21.93 6.15
C THR A 68 -16.20 -22.73 6.74
N GLU A 69 -16.22 -24.07 6.60
CA GLU A 69 -17.21 -24.94 7.21
C GLU A 69 -17.23 -24.79 8.73
N ARG A 70 -16.07 -24.79 9.38
CA ARG A 70 -15.95 -24.54 10.84
C ARG A 70 -16.50 -23.16 11.25
N LEU A 71 -16.31 -22.14 10.45
CA LEU A 71 -16.87 -20.79 10.70
C LEU A 71 -18.40 -20.81 10.58
N ILE A 72 -18.95 -21.52 9.60
CA ILE A 72 -20.40 -21.72 9.44
C ILE A 72 -20.96 -22.45 10.66
N GLU A 73 -20.37 -23.59 11.03
CA GLU A 73 -20.77 -24.37 12.21
C GLU A 73 -20.73 -23.53 13.50
N ALA A 74 -19.74 -22.65 13.65
CA ALA A 74 -19.62 -21.79 14.83
C ALA A 74 -20.77 -20.78 14.95
N THR A 75 -21.57 -20.56 13.91
CA THR A 75 -22.76 -19.69 13.99
C THR A 75 -23.94 -20.31 14.79
N VAL A 76 -23.87 -21.58 15.16
CA VAL A 76 -24.81 -22.21 16.12
C VAL A 76 -24.71 -21.55 17.51
N GLU A 77 -23.49 -21.16 17.90
CA GLU A 77 -23.29 -20.49 19.18
C GLU A 77 -23.99 -19.11 19.20
N PRO A 78 -24.48 -18.66 20.37
CA PRO A 78 -25.15 -17.36 20.48
C PRO A 78 -24.30 -16.21 19.94
N GLY A 79 -24.88 -15.39 19.05
CA GLY A 79 -24.23 -14.23 18.43
C GLY A 79 -24.80 -13.96 17.04
N PRO A 80 -24.25 -12.96 16.33
CA PRO A 80 -24.72 -12.62 14.98
C PRO A 80 -24.43 -13.76 13.96
N GLY A 81 -25.29 -13.86 12.93
CA GLY A 81 -24.90 -14.54 11.68
C GLY A 81 -23.66 -13.88 11.09
N MET A 82 -23.04 -14.47 10.10
CA MET A 82 -21.77 -13.97 9.50
C MET A 82 -21.89 -13.89 7.99
N LEU A 83 -21.42 -12.79 7.41
CA LEU A 83 -21.11 -12.69 5.99
C LEU A 83 -19.61 -12.89 5.81
N ILE A 84 -19.22 -14.10 5.33
CA ILE A 84 -17.87 -14.65 5.36
C ILE A 84 -17.24 -14.52 3.97
N GLY A 85 -16.14 -13.74 3.85
CA GLY A 85 -15.33 -13.64 2.63
C GLY A 85 -14.34 -14.80 2.52
N THR A 86 -14.47 -15.65 1.49
CA THR A 86 -13.70 -16.89 1.32
C THR A 86 -13.54 -17.26 -0.14
N ILE A 87 -13.05 -18.47 -0.42
CA ILE A 87 -13.03 -19.09 -1.75
C ILE A 87 -13.78 -20.44 -1.76
N VAL A 88 -14.30 -20.80 -2.93
CA VAL A 88 -14.85 -22.12 -3.19
C VAL A 88 -14.21 -22.72 -4.44
N GLY A 89 -13.78 -23.96 -4.35
CA GLY A 89 -13.27 -24.76 -5.46
C GLY A 89 -14.34 -25.70 -6.02
N GLU A 90 -14.57 -25.66 -7.34
CA GLU A 90 -15.50 -26.56 -8.05
C GLU A 90 -14.79 -27.14 -9.29
N GLY A 91 -14.36 -28.38 -9.20
CA GLY A 91 -13.57 -29.02 -10.26
C GLY A 91 -12.22 -28.30 -10.45
N SER A 92 -12.00 -27.68 -11.59
CA SER A 92 -10.82 -26.86 -11.87
C SER A 92 -11.03 -25.36 -11.61
N ALA A 93 -12.26 -24.94 -11.31
CA ALA A 93 -12.60 -23.56 -11.07
C ALA A 93 -12.41 -23.17 -9.59
N VAL A 94 -11.93 -21.95 -9.34
CA VAL A 94 -11.90 -21.35 -8.01
C VAL A 94 -12.62 -20.02 -8.08
N TYR A 95 -13.51 -19.79 -7.13
CA TYR A 95 -14.34 -18.58 -7.05
C TYR A 95 -14.00 -17.78 -5.80
N ASN A 96 -13.95 -16.45 -5.93
CA ASN A 96 -14.01 -15.51 -4.83
C ASN A 96 -15.48 -15.39 -4.39
N VAL A 97 -15.77 -15.62 -3.11
CA VAL A 97 -17.12 -15.88 -2.63
C VAL A 97 -17.39 -15.15 -1.31
N MET A 98 -18.61 -14.62 -1.17
CA MET A 98 -19.20 -14.24 0.12
C MET A 98 -20.30 -15.25 0.49
N ILE A 99 -20.19 -15.85 1.68
CA ILE A 99 -21.16 -16.79 2.22
C ILE A 99 -21.88 -16.16 3.40
N LEU A 100 -23.20 -16.11 3.35
CA LEU A 100 -24.03 -15.73 4.49
C LEU A 100 -24.41 -16.97 5.27
N ALA A 101 -23.99 -17.01 6.54
CA ALA A 101 -24.22 -18.14 7.43
C ALA A 101 -24.89 -17.70 8.73
N ASP A 102 -25.85 -18.51 9.23
CA ASP A 102 -26.53 -18.31 10.49
C ASP A 102 -27.04 -19.66 11.01
N ASP A 103 -27.11 -19.83 12.31
CA ASP A 103 -27.63 -21.04 12.98
C ASP A 103 -26.98 -22.34 12.41
N GLY A 104 -25.65 -22.33 12.22
CA GLY A 104 -24.86 -23.46 11.73
C GLY A 104 -25.08 -23.82 10.26
N ARG A 105 -25.71 -22.97 9.48
CA ARG A 105 -26.06 -23.23 8.09
C ARG A 105 -25.65 -22.10 7.16
N GLU A 106 -25.26 -22.46 5.96
CA GLU A 106 -25.20 -21.52 4.86
C GLU A 106 -26.64 -21.17 4.41
N LEU A 107 -26.99 -19.90 4.42
CA LEU A 107 -28.26 -19.37 3.93
C LEU A 107 -28.22 -19.05 2.45
N GLY A 108 -27.04 -18.71 1.95
CA GLY A 108 -26.77 -18.41 0.54
C GLY A 108 -25.36 -17.90 0.33
N ARG A 109 -24.98 -17.81 -0.95
CA ARG A 109 -23.65 -17.31 -1.35
C ARG A 109 -23.71 -16.43 -2.59
N THR A 110 -22.76 -15.51 -2.67
CA THR A 110 -22.50 -14.72 -3.88
C THR A 110 -21.11 -15.05 -4.40
N LEU A 111 -21.01 -15.39 -5.67
CA LEU A 111 -19.74 -15.55 -6.39
C LEU A 111 -19.40 -14.22 -7.08
N LYS A 112 -18.19 -13.73 -6.88
CA LYS A 112 -17.72 -12.48 -7.52
C LYS A 112 -17.83 -12.58 -9.04
N ARG A 113 -18.52 -11.61 -9.63
CA ARG A 113 -18.78 -11.57 -11.07
C ARG A 113 -17.67 -10.86 -11.82
N GLU A 114 -17.30 -9.67 -11.36
CA GLU A 114 -16.33 -8.82 -12.02
C GLU A 114 -14.96 -9.02 -11.38
N LEU A 115 -14.00 -9.46 -12.18
CA LEU A 115 -12.63 -9.75 -11.73
C LEU A 115 -11.69 -8.66 -12.25
N PRO A 116 -11.11 -7.82 -11.38
CA PRO A 116 -10.20 -6.78 -11.83
C PRO A 116 -8.91 -7.37 -12.40
N ASN A 117 -8.45 -6.82 -13.54
CA ASN A 117 -7.25 -7.26 -14.23
C ASN A 117 -6.49 -6.06 -14.80
N TYR A 118 -6.23 -5.08 -13.95
CA TYR A 118 -5.52 -3.85 -14.25
C TYR A 118 -4.70 -3.39 -13.03
N GLY A 119 -3.66 -2.57 -13.27
CA GLY A 119 -2.81 -2.10 -12.20
C GLY A 119 -2.18 -3.24 -11.41
N THR A 120 -2.41 -3.26 -10.11
CA THR A 120 -1.94 -4.30 -9.19
C THR A 120 -2.81 -5.56 -9.20
N PHE A 121 -3.98 -5.51 -9.81
CA PHE A 121 -4.94 -6.62 -9.82
C PHE A 121 -4.68 -7.59 -10.98
N ASP A 122 -4.79 -8.89 -10.71
CA ASP A 122 -4.61 -9.98 -11.69
C ASP A 122 -5.58 -11.15 -11.40
N GLU A 123 -6.84 -10.81 -11.03
CA GLU A 123 -7.80 -11.79 -10.56
C GLU A 123 -8.31 -12.74 -11.66
N LYS A 124 -8.38 -12.28 -12.93
CA LYS A 124 -8.78 -13.14 -14.07
C LYS A 124 -7.85 -14.33 -14.29
N ARG A 125 -6.63 -14.27 -13.79
CA ARG A 125 -5.65 -15.34 -13.88
C ARG A 125 -5.90 -16.46 -12.86
N ILE A 126 -6.54 -16.15 -11.74
CA ILE A 126 -6.63 -17.03 -10.59
C ILE A 126 -8.05 -17.40 -10.19
N PHE A 127 -9.04 -16.58 -10.58
CA PHE A 127 -10.45 -16.82 -10.28
C PHE A 127 -11.31 -17.00 -11.54
N THR A 128 -12.39 -17.74 -11.37
CA THR A 128 -13.44 -17.88 -12.35
C THR A 128 -14.56 -16.88 -12.04
N PRO A 129 -15.07 -16.11 -13.02
CA PRO A 129 -16.18 -15.19 -12.78
C PRO A 129 -17.47 -15.96 -12.45
N GLY A 130 -18.20 -15.47 -11.44
CA GLY A 130 -19.53 -15.95 -11.10
C GLY A 130 -20.61 -15.51 -12.07
N PRO A 131 -21.85 -16.04 -11.95
CA PRO A 131 -23.04 -15.50 -12.62
C PRO A 131 -23.40 -14.13 -12.05
N LEU A 132 -24.39 -13.45 -12.62
CA LEU A 132 -25.04 -12.32 -11.95
C LEU A 132 -25.63 -12.78 -10.62
N PRO A 133 -25.31 -12.09 -9.49
CA PRO A 133 -25.68 -12.55 -8.17
C PRO A 133 -27.17 -12.31 -7.87
N GLU A 134 -27.77 -13.24 -7.15
CA GLU A 134 -29.12 -13.08 -6.61
C GLU A 134 -29.06 -12.59 -5.14
N PRO A 135 -30.07 -11.82 -4.67
CA PRO A 135 -30.15 -11.44 -3.28
C PRO A 135 -30.29 -12.64 -2.35
N ILE A 136 -29.63 -12.59 -1.19
CA ILE A 136 -29.73 -13.62 -0.15
C ILE A 136 -30.75 -13.17 0.89
N GLU A 137 -31.68 -14.05 1.27
CA GLU A 137 -32.65 -13.76 2.32
C GLU A 137 -32.05 -13.99 3.71
N PHE A 138 -32.14 -12.96 4.56
CA PHE A 138 -31.71 -13.00 5.94
C PHE A 138 -32.74 -12.35 6.85
N LYS A 139 -33.35 -13.11 7.77
CA LYS A 139 -34.39 -12.64 8.70
C LYS A 139 -35.57 -11.90 8.00
N GLY A 140 -35.91 -12.31 6.78
CA GLY A 140 -36.98 -11.71 5.97
C GLY A 140 -36.58 -10.42 5.25
N VAL A 141 -35.27 -10.15 5.11
CA VAL A 141 -34.69 -9.06 4.34
C VAL A 141 -33.87 -9.64 3.17
N LYS A 142 -34.09 -9.17 1.96
CA LYS A 142 -33.31 -9.53 0.78
C LYS A 142 -32.07 -8.66 0.69
N ILE A 143 -30.90 -9.25 0.90
CA ILE A 143 -29.62 -8.58 0.93
C ILE A 143 -28.86 -8.86 -0.37
N GLY A 144 -28.53 -7.82 -1.14
CA GLY A 144 -27.60 -7.91 -2.26
C GLY A 144 -26.16 -7.80 -1.78
N VAL A 145 -25.29 -8.67 -2.31
CA VAL A 145 -23.86 -8.72 -1.89
C VAL A 145 -22.96 -8.61 -3.13
N PRO A 146 -22.83 -7.42 -3.74
CA PRO A 146 -21.80 -7.21 -4.77
C PRO A 146 -20.41 -7.18 -4.11
N ILE A 147 -19.43 -7.91 -4.67
CA ILE A 147 -18.11 -8.08 -4.09
C ILE A 147 -17.11 -7.13 -4.78
N CYS A 148 -16.61 -6.14 -4.05
CA CYS A 148 -15.52 -5.24 -4.45
C CYS A 148 -15.67 -4.67 -5.86
N GLU A 149 -15.03 -5.25 -6.90
CA GLU A 149 -15.10 -4.79 -8.30
C GLU A 149 -16.52 -4.81 -8.86
N ASP A 150 -17.40 -5.67 -8.35
CA ASP A 150 -18.80 -5.74 -8.81
C ASP A 150 -19.53 -4.40 -8.71
N ILE A 151 -19.22 -3.56 -7.71
CA ILE A 151 -19.85 -2.24 -7.55
C ILE A 151 -19.40 -1.22 -8.62
N TRP A 152 -18.22 -1.44 -9.24
CA TRP A 152 -17.74 -0.55 -10.30
C TRP A 152 -18.56 -0.70 -11.58
N GLN A 153 -19.19 -1.87 -11.78
CA GLN A 153 -20.04 -2.14 -12.92
C GLN A 153 -21.51 -1.91 -12.58
N GLU A 154 -22.20 -1.09 -13.39
CA GLU A 154 -23.62 -0.74 -13.16
C GLU A 154 -24.53 -1.96 -13.17
N ILE A 155 -24.24 -2.92 -14.04
CA ILE A 155 -25.10 -4.08 -14.30
C ILE A 155 -25.30 -4.95 -13.06
N VAL A 156 -24.28 -5.10 -12.19
CA VAL A 156 -24.40 -5.99 -11.01
C VAL A 156 -25.34 -5.39 -9.97
N CYS A 157 -25.17 -4.09 -9.65
CA CYS A 157 -26.02 -3.41 -8.67
C CYS A 157 -27.46 -3.25 -9.20
N ALA A 158 -27.64 -2.94 -10.48
CA ALA A 158 -28.95 -2.84 -11.11
C ALA A 158 -29.69 -4.18 -11.06
N HIS A 159 -29.02 -5.28 -11.45
CA HIS A 159 -29.60 -6.62 -11.41
C HIS A 159 -30.04 -7.01 -9.99
N LEU A 160 -29.21 -6.76 -8.97
CA LEU A 160 -29.59 -7.04 -7.57
C LEU A 160 -30.83 -6.25 -7.14
N ALA A 161 -30.93 -4.98 -7.52
CA ALA A 161 -32.10 -4.16 -7.23
C ALA A 161 -33.35 -4.69 -7.95
N GLU A 162 -33.27 -5.05 -9.26
CA GLU A 162 -34.35 -5.65 -10.04
C GLU A 162 -34.77 -7.02 -9.48
N ALA A 163 -33.85 -7.81 -8.94
CA ALA A 163 -34.13 -9.09 -8.27
C ALA A 163 -34.76 -8.91 -6.89
N GLY A 164 -34.91 -7.66 -6.44
CA GLY A 164 -35.62 -7.29 -5.23
C GLY A 164 -34.75 -7.20 -3.98
N ALA A 165 -33.45 -6.95 -4.11
CA ALA A 165 -32.63 -6.57 -2.98
C ALA A 165 -33.19 -5.32 -2.30
N GLU A 166 -33.09 -5.27 -0.98
CA GLU A 166 -33.59 -4.16 -0.15
C GLU A 166 -32.45 -3.30 0.42
N MET A 167 -31.22 -3.83 0.40
CA MET A 167 -29.96 -3.14 0.71
C MET A 167 -28.80 -3.84 0.03
N LEU A 168 -27.67 -3.14 -0.12
CA LEU A 168 -26.43 -3.72 -0.64
C LEU A 168 -25.34 -3.70 0.43
N LEU A 169 -24.74 -4.87 0.71
CA LEU A 169 -23.57 -5.02 1.55
C LEU A 169 -22.38 -5.33 0.64
N VAL A 170 -21.37 -4.46 0.64
CA VAL A 170 -20.26 -4.48 -0.32
C VAL A 170 -18.95 -4.74 0.41
N PRO A 171 -18.50 -6.01 0.51
CA PRO A 171 -17.20 -6.36 1.07
C PRO A 171 -16.08 -6.08 0.07
N ASN A 172 -14.95 -5.52 0.56
CA ASN A 172 -13.84 -5.07 -0.27
C ASN A 172 -12.47 -5.47 0.28
N GLY A 173 -11.53 -5.63 -0.67
CA GLY A 173 -10.10 -5.61 -0.48
C GLY A 173 -9.49 -4.50 -1.36
N SER A 174 -9.97 -3.26 -1.20
CA SER A 174 -9.57 -2.12 -2.02
C SER A 174 -8.35 -1.43 -1.43
N PRO A 175 -7.16 -1.46 -2.10
CA PRO A 175 -5.95 -0.85 -1.57
C PRO A 175 -6.01 0.67 -1.62
N TYR A 176 -5.26 1.30 -0.72
CA TYR A 176 -5.03 2.73 -0.70
C TYR A 176 -4.32 3.20 -1.96
N GLU A 177 -4.75 4.32 -2.47
CA GLU A 177 -4.08 5.18 -3.45
C GLU A 177 -4.41 6.63 -3.11
N LEU A 178 -3.53 7.54 -3.42
CA LEU A 178 -3.79 8.97 -3.24
C LEU A 178 -5.08 9.37 -3.98
N ASP A 179 -5.96 10.13 -3.32
CA ASP A 179 -7.28 10.57 -3.81
C ASP A 179 -8.30 9.45 -4.10
N LYS A 180 -8.11 8.25 -3.59
CA LYS A 180 -9.02 7.13 -3.87
C LYS A 180 -10.29 7.15 -3.03
N ASP A 181 -10.26 7.72 -1.84
CA ASP A 181 -11.43 7.79 -0.96
C ASP A 181 -12.59 8.56 -1.59
N ASP A 182 -12.29 9.70 -2.20
CA ASP A 182 -13.30 10.46 -2.93
C ASP A 182 -13.88 9.66 -4.11
N LYS A 183 -13.04 8.90 -4.84
CA LYS A 183 -13.48 8.06 -5.95
C LYS A 183 -14.39 6.94 -5.47
N ARG A 184 -14.05 6.26 -4.36
CA ARG A 184 -14.88 5.21 -3.74
C ARG A 184 -16.23 5.77 -3.31
N TYR A 185 -16.22 6.89 -2.59
CA TYR A 185 -17.46 7.53 -2.15
C TYR A 185 -18.35 7.96 -3.33
N GLN A 186 -17.80 8.63 -4.35
CA GLN A 186 -18.58 9.05 -5.53
C GLN A 186 -19.16 7.85 -6.29
N LEU A 187 -18.41 6.76 -6.41
CA LEU A 187 -18.89 5.53 -7.00
C LEU A 187 -20.08 4.96 -6.22
N VAL A 188 -19.91 4.73 -4.92
CA VAL A 188 -20.95 4.14 -4.06
C VAL A 188 -22.19 5.04 -4.03
N ARG A 189 -21.99 6.36 -3.94
CA ARG A 189 -23.07 7.35 -4.04
C ARG A 189 -23.84 7.24 -5.37
N SER A 190 -23.12 7.09 -6.48
CA SER A 190 -23.74 6.91 -7.81
C SER A 190 -24.59 5.63 -7.86
N ARG A 191 -24.12 4.52 -7.27
CA ARG A 191 -24.88 3.27 -7.20
C ARG A 191 -26.08 3.37 -6.27
N ALA A 192 -25.97 4.05 -5.13
CA ALA A 192 -27.10 4.29 -4.23
C ALA A 192 -28.23 5.08 -4.92
N LEU A 193 -27.87 6.16 -5.64
CA LEU A 193 -28.81 6.95 -6.44
C LEU A 193 -29.42 6.16 -7.59
N GLN A 194 -28.63 5.30 -8.26
CA GLN A 194 -29.09 4.48 -9.39
C GLN A 194 -30.09 3.40 -8.95
N THR A 195 -29.80 2.72 -7.84
CA THR A 195 -30.59 1.57 -7.36
C THR A 195 -31.72 1.96 -6.43
N GLY A 196 -31.66 3.14 -5.81
CA GLY A 196 -32.57 3.55 -4.73
C GLY A 196 -32.37 2.74 -3.44
N LEU A 197 -31.23 2.06 -3.30
CA LEU A 197 -30.91 1.21 -2.13
C LEU A 197 -29.83 1.83 -1.25
N PRO A 198 -29.90 1.64 0.07
CA PRO A 198 -28.79 1.98 0.96
C PRO A 198 -27.63 1.00 0.71
N ILE A 199 -26.42 1.52 0.75
CA ILE A 199 -25.20 0.75 0.49
C ILE A 199 -24.25 0.84 1.69
N ALA A 200 -23.86 -0.31 2.18
CA ALA A 200 -22.85 -0.49 3.22
C ALA A 200 -21.54 -1.00 2.59
N TYR A 201 -20.52 -0.15 2.55
CA TYR A 201 -19.21 -0.43 1.99
C TYR A 201 -18.24 -0.76 3.11
N ILE A 202 -17.77 -2.01 3.22
CA ILE A 202 -16.73 -2.39 4.15
C ILE A 202 -15.43 -2.71 3.43
N ASN A 203 -14.31 -2.21 3.96
CA ASN A 203 -12.98 -2.46 3.45
C ASN A 203 -12.08 -3.02 4.54
N ARG A 204 -11.01 -3.71 4.14
CA ARG A 204 -9.97 -4.17 5.05
C ARG A 204 -8.97 -3.06 5.39
N VAL A 205 -8.20 -3.25 6.46
CA VAL A 205 -7.03 -2.42 6.82
C VAL A 205 -5.74 -3.23 6.76
N GLY A 206 -4.60 -2.56 6.88
CA GLY A 206 -3.28 -3.16 7.06
C GLY A 206 -2.43 -3.19 5.79
N GLY A 207 -1.24 -3.75 5.88
CA GLY A 207 -0.30 -3.89 4.77
C GLY A 207 -0.27 -5.32 4.22
N GLN A 208 0.00 -5.48 2.93
CA GLN A 208 0.31 -6.75 2.32
C GLN A 208 1.24 -6.54 1.12
N ASP A 209 2.47 -7.03 1.22
CA ASP A 209 3.51 -6.84 0.22
C ASP A 209 3.73 -5.35 -0.14
N GLU A 210 3.40 -4.94 -1.36
CA GLU A 210 3.49 -3.54 -1.81
C GLU A 210 2.20 -2.73 -1.55
N LEU A 211 1.14 -3.36 -1.01
CA LEU A 211 -0.16 -2.71 -0.83
C LEU A 211 -0.38 -2.29 0.62
N ALA A 212 -0.94 -1.11 0.81
CA ALA A 212 -1.56 -0.67 2.05
C ALA A 212 -3.08 -0.60 1.85
N PHE A 213 -3.83 -0.87 2.91
CA PHE A 213 -5.29 -0.80 2.93
C PHE A 213 -5.70 0.11 4.07
N ASP A 214 -6.43 1.11 3.75
CA ASP A 214 -6.83 2.20 4.64
C ASP A 214 -8.11 1.91 5.45
N GLY A 215 -8.88 0.90 5.06
CA GLY A 215 -10.20 0.68 5.64
C GLY A 215 -11.19 1.72 5.17
N SER A 216 -11.37 2.80 5.92
CA SER A 216 -12.28 3.91 5.57
C SER A 216 -13.68 3.44 5.17
N SER A 217 -14.22 2.44 5.88
CA SER A 217 -15.53 1.86 5.61
C SER A 217 -16.65 2.88 5.85
N PHE A 218 -17.73 2.82 5.08
CA PHE A 218 -18.79 3.82 5.17
C PHE A 218 -20.16 3.29 4.73
N ILE A 219 -21.23 4.05 5.07
CA ILE A 219 -22.60 3.77 4.64
C ILE A 219 -23.17 4.98 3.93
N VAL A 220 -23.83 4.72 2.79
CA VAL A 220 -24.53 5.73 1.98
C VAL A 220 -26.00 5.38 1.89
N HIS A 221 -26.87 6.36 2.12
CA HIS A 221 -28.31 6.26 1.94
C HIS A 221 -28.73 6.33 0.47
N PRO A 222 -29.98 5.93 0.13
CA PRO A 222 -30.49 5.99 -1.25
C PRO A 222 -30.44 7.38 -1.88
N ASP A 223 -30.52 8.44 -1.08
CA ASP A 223 -30.40 9.85 -1.52
C ASP A 223 -28.94 10.30 -1.74
N GLY A 224 -27.97 9.42 -1.51
CA GLY A 224 -26.55 9.67 -1.67
C GLY A 224 -25.87 10.34 -0.46
N GLU A 225 -26.58 10.49 0.68
CA GLU A 225 -26.00 10.99 1.92
C GLU A 225 -25.08 9.91 2.55
N ARG A 226 -23.84 10.26 2.89
CA ARG A 226 -22.96 9.42 3.71
C ARG A 226 -23.32 9.59 5.18
N VAL A 227 -23.83 8.55 5.80
CA VAL A 227 -24.35 8.59 7.18
C VAL A 227 -23.39 7.99 8.20
N VAL A 228 -22.53 7.09 7.74
CA VAL A 228 -21.44 6.52 8.53
C VAL A 228 -20.13 6.67 7.78
N GLN A 229 -19.10 7.12 8.47
CA GLN A 229 -17.69 7.04 8.09
C GLN A 229 -16.92 6.44 9.26
N MET A 230 -16.33 5.26 9.05
CA MET A 230 -15.41 4.61 10.00
C MET A 230 -14.01 5.22 9.89
N PRO A 231 -13.16 5.04 10.92
CA PRO A 231 -11.78 5.53 10.87
C PRO A 231 -10.99 4.87 9.74
N ASP A 232 -9.95 5.57 9.28
CA ASP A 232 -8.92 5.01 8.41
C ASP A 232 -7.79 4.37 9.23
N TRP A 233 -7.04 3.46 8.60
CA TRP A 233 -5.80 2.82 9.05
C TRP A 233 -5.89 1.92 10.29
N ASP A 234 -7.00 1.87 10.99
CA ASP A 234 -7.19 1.11 12.21
C ASP A 234 -8.22 -0.01 12.06
N GLU A 235 -8.02 -1.12 12.77
CA GLU A 235 -9.07 -2.12 12.95
C GLU A 235 -10.22 -1.52 13.77
N ALA A 236 -11.45 -1.72 13.33
CA ALA A 236 -12.62 -1.18 14.00
C ALA A 236 -13.82 -2.12 13.91
N LEU A 237 -14.65 -2.12 14.95
CA LEU A 237 -15.94 -2.78 14.99
C LEU A 237 -17.02 -1.74 15.29
N LEU A 238 -17.97 -1.58 14.36
CA LEU A 238 -19.11 -0.67 14.54
C LEU A 238 -20.42 -1.44 14.38
N ILE A 239 -21.27 -1.43 15.39
CA ILE A 239 -22.64 -1.95 15.29
C ILE A 239 -23.55 -0.82 14.84
N THR A 240 -24.31 -1.05 13.77
CA THR A 240 -25.23 -0.09 13.17
C THR A 240 -26.65 -0.57 13.27
N ASP A 241 -27.55 0.36 13.62
CA ASP A 241 -29.00 0.14 13.71
C ASP A 241 -29.64 0.47 12.37
N TRP A 242 -30.48 -0.43 11.86
CA TRP A 242 -31.21 -0.28 10.61
C TRP A 242 -32.71 -0.41 10.86
N ALA A 243 -33.48 0.45 10.22
CA ALA A 243 -34.93 0.42 10.31
C ALA A 243 -35.58 0.41 8.92
N ARG A 244 -36.67 -0.34 8.79
CA ARG A 244 -37.54 -0.32 7.60
C ARG A 244 -38.49 0.86 7.72
N THR A 245 -38.44 1.73 6.74
CA THR A 245 -39.34 2.90 6.61
C THR A 245 -40.34 2.68 5.47
N SER A 246 -41.24 3.65 5.23
CA SER A 246 -42.11 3.64 4.04
C SER A 246 -41.34 3.64 2.72
N ASP A 247 -40.11 4.19 2.72
CA ASP A 247 -39.26 4.39 1.55
C ASP A 247 -38.14 3.35 1.44
N GLY A 248 -38.21 2.26 2.23
CA GLY A 248 -37.21 1.19 2.28
C GLY A 248 -36.34 1.23 3.53
N TRP A 249 -35.25 0.48 3.52
CA TRP A 249 -34.32 0.41 4.65
C TRP A 249 -33.43 1.65 4.78
N ARG A 250 -33.19 2.08 6.01
CA ARG A 250 -32.26 3.16 6.34
C ARG A 250 -31.41 2.80 7.55
N CYS A 251 -30.15 3.22 7.54
CA CYS A 251 -29.26 3.16 8.68
C CYS A 251 -29.54 4.35 9.60
N GLU A 252 -29.94 4.08 10.84
CA GLU A 252 -30.24 5.11 11.85
C GLU A 252 -28.96 5.59 12.57
N THR A 253 -27.91 4.78 12.54
CA THR A 253 -26.61 5.11 13.15
C THR A 253 -25.95 6.25 12.36
N ARG A 254 -25.44 7.23 13.11
CA ARG A 254 -24.66 8.34 12.59
C ARG A 254 -23.27 8.31 13.22
N CYS A 255 -22.24 8.20 12.40
CA CYS A 255 -20.85 8.22 12.81
C CYS A 255 -20.03 8.90 11.74
N SER A 256 -19.18 9.84 12.12
CA SER A 256 -18.34 10.56 11.16
C SER A 256 -16.93 10.70 11.73
N HIS A 257 -16.00 9.92 11.22
CA HIS A 257 -14.57 10.15 11.44
C HIS A 257 -14.04 11.05 10.33
N GLU A 258 -13.17 11.99 10.67
CA GLU A 258 -12.41 12.77 9.72
C GLU A 258 -11.28 11.88 9.18
N LEU A 259 -11.21 11.74 7.86
CA LEU A 259 -10.16 10.95 7.23
C LEU A 259 -8.90 11.77 7.09
N ASP A 260 -7.77 11.10 7.18
CA ASP A 260 -6.47 11.71 6.95
C ASP A 260 -6.35 12.21 5.50
N ALA A 261 -5.81 13.41 5.33
CA ALA A 261 -5.49 13.99 4.03
C ALA A 261 -3.97 14.09 3.86
N PHE A 262 -3.52 14.32 2.62
CA PHE A 262 -2.10 14.57 2.34
C PHE A 262 -1.55 15.70 3.24
N PRO A 263 -0.41 15.50 3.87
CA PRO A 263 0.54 14.38 3.74
C PRO A 263 0.39 13.26 4.78
N VAL A 264 -0.64 13.30 5.64
CA VAL A 264 -0.83 12.38 6.78
C VAL A 264 -1.14 10.97 6.28
N ASP A 265 -2.08 10.86 5.36
CA ASP A 265 -2.52 9.61 4.73
C ASP A 265 -1.36 8.84 4.09
N VAL A 266 -0.51 9.52 3.32
CA VAL A 266 0.69 8.92 2.72
C VAL A 266 1.67 8.44 3.78
N TYR A 267 1.87 9.22 4.86
CA TYR A 267 2.76 8.84 5.94
C TYR A 267 2.25 7.60 6.69
N ARG A 268 0.95 7.54 6.97
CA ARG A 268 0.30 6.37 7.60
C ARG A 268 0.36 5.14 6.70
N ALA A 269 0.13 5.29 5.39
CA ALA A 269 0.31 4.20 4.43
C ALA A 269 1.72 3.59 4.51
N MET A 270 2.75 4.44 4.56
CA MET A 270 4.14 3.99 4.71
C MET A 270 4.38 3.25 6.04
N MET A 271 3.85 3.78 7.15
CA MET A 271 3.99 3.16 8.47
C MET A 271 3.31 1.78 8.52
N VAL A 272 2.05 1.69 8.11
CA VAL A 272 1.25 0.46 8.16
C VAL A 272 1.85 -0.61 7.25
N ALA A 273 2.23 -0.25 6.02
CA ALA A 273 2.84 -1.20 5.08
C ALA A 273 4.18 -1.73 5.61
N LEU A 274 5.05 -0.86 6.13
CA LEU A 274 6.34 -1.28 6.70
C LEU A 274 6.17 -2.15 7.94
N HIS A 275 5.29 -1.74 8.86
CA HIS A 275 5.01 -2.50 10.08
C HIS A 275 4.60 -3.93 9.75
N ASP A 276 3.59 -4.08 8.90
CA ASP A 276 3.05 -5.39 8.57
C ASP A 276 4.05 -6.23 7.76
N TYR A 277 4.79 -5.61 6.85
CA TYR A 277 5.81 -6.33 6.07
C TYR A 277 6.92 -6.90 6.97
N VAL A 278 7.46 -6.10 7.89
CA VAL A 278 8.52 -6.53 8.81
C VAL A 278 8.04 -7.60 9.78
N THR A 279 6.91 -7.36 10.43
CA THR A 279 6.39 -8.22 11.49
C THR A 279 5.88 -9.56 10.96
N ARG A 280 5.21 -9.56 9.80
CA ARG A 280 4.69 -10.79 9.18
C ARG A 280 5.78 -11.68 8.59
N ASN A 281 6.90 -11.09 8.17
CA ASN A 281 8.08 -11.85 7.74
C ASN A 281 8.97 -12.31 8.93
N GLY A 282 8.61 -11.95 10.18
CA GLY A 282 9.32 -12.38 11.37
C GLY A 282 10.67 -11.70 11.60
N PHE A 283 10.93 -10.55 10.97
CA PHE A 283 12.16 -9.80 11.22
C PHE A 283 12.12 -9.11 12.60
N PRO A 284 13.19 -9.15 13.39
CA PRO A 284 13.25 -8.50 14.70
C PRO A 284 13.22 -6.97 14.61
N GLY A 285 13.63 -6.41 13.46
CA GLY A 285 13.69 -5.00 13.19
C GLY A 285 14.31 -4.71 11.83
N VAL A 286 14.74 -3.48 11.63
CA VAL A 286 15.31 -3.01 10.36
C VAL A 286 16.65 -2.32 10.56
N ILE A 287 17.53 -2.41 9.55
CA ILE A 287 18.79 -1.68 9.43
C ILE A 287 18.76 -0.83 8.17
N LEU A 288 19.33 0.36 8.20
CA LEU A 288 19.45 1.23 7.02
C LEU A 288 20.71 2.08 7.07
N GLY A 289 21.17 2.49 5.89
CA GLY A 289 22.21 3.49 5.76
C GLY A 289 21.67 4.88 6.12
N LEU A 290 22.11 5.45 7.25
CA LEU A 290 21.71 6.79 7.67
C LEU A 290 22.79 7.79 7.24
N SER A 291 22.64 8.35 6.04
CA SER A 291 23.65 9.18 5.37
C SER A 291 23.67 10.65 5.82
N GLY A 292 22.67 11.07 6.59
CA GLY A 292 22.42 12.50 6.89
C GLY A 292 21.71 13.24 5.74
N GLY A 293 21.29 12.56 4.67
CA GLY A 293 20.39 13.07 3.63
C GLY A 293 18.92 12.87 4.00
N ILE A 294 18.02 13.64 3.34
CA ILE A 294 16.59 13.68 3.65
C ILE A 294 15.90 12.32 3.47
N ASP A 295 16.26 11.55 2.43
CA ASP A 295 15.62 10.26 2.13
C ASP A 295 15.91 9.23 3.23
N SER A 296 17.18 9.11 3.64
CA SER A 296 17.55 8.22 4.73
C SER A 296 16.97 8.65 6.07
N ALA A 297 16.87 9.95 6.32
CA ALA A 297 16.28 10.50 7.53
C ALA A 297 14.77 10.25 7.59
N LEU A 298 14.04 10.44 6.48
CA LEU A 298 12.61 10.15 6.41
C LEU A 298 12.35 8.64 6.50
N SER A 299 13.14 7.81 5.81
CA SER A 299 13.03 6.35 5.92
C SER A 299 13.23 5.86 7.35
N ALA A 300 14.21 6.42 8.07
CA ALA A 300 14.44 6.14 9.49
C ALA A 300 13.28 6.62 10.38
N ALA A 301 12.71 7.79 10.08
CA ALA A 301 11.57 8.34 10.82
C ALA A 301 10.33 7.44 10.67
N VAL A 302 9.98 7.06 9.44
CA VAL A 302 8.87 6.11 9.19
C VAL A 302 9.12 4.78 9.88
N ALA A 303 10.36 4.26 9.82
CA ALA A 303 10.71 3.00 10.47
C ALA A 303 10.55 3.06 12.01
N VAL A 304 11.01 4.14 12.63
CA VAL A 304 10.88 4.34 14.08
C VAL A 304 9.41 4.55 14.46
N ASP A 305 8.65 5.29 13.68
CA ASP A 305 7.23 5.51 13.93
C ASP A 305 6.41 4.20 13.76
N ALA A 306 6.79 3.35 12.81
CA ALA A 306 6.12 2.08 12.56
C ALA A 306 6.49 0.96 13.54
N LEU A 307 7.75 0.87 13.96
CA LEU A 307 8.30 -0.29 14.67
C LEU A 307 8.75 0.00 16.11
N GLY A 308 8.96 1.27 16.43
CA GLY A 308 9.60 1.73 17.68
C GLY A 308 11.12 1.88 17.51
N PRO A 309 11.74 2.76 18.34
CA PRO A 309 13.16 3.10 18.22
C PRO A 309 14.10 1.91 18.44
N ASP A 310 13.74 0.98 19.32
CA ASP A 310 14.57 -0.19 19.67
C ASP A 310 14.71 -1.20 18.52
N LYS A 311 13.85 -1.12 17.50
CA LYS A 311 13.85 -2.01 16.33
C LYS A 311 14.48 -1.39 15.08
N VAL A 312 15.09 -0.20 15.21
CA VAL A 312 15.69 0.51 14.08
C VAL A 312 17.16 0.77 14.33
N TRP A 313 17.98 0.38 13.37
CA TRP A 313 19.43 0.54 13.42
C TRP A 313 19.92 1.38 12.24
N GLY A 314 20.28 2.64 12.50
CA GLY A 314 20.91 3.55 11.54
C GLY A 314 22.42 3.37 11.52
N VAL A 315 23.00 3.14 10.34
CA VAL A 315 24.45 3.00 10.17
C VAL A 315 24.96 4.09 9.23
N MET A 316 25.87 4.94 9.73
CA MET A 316 26.61 5.88 8.90
C MET A 316 27.87 5.22 8.34
N LEU A 317 28.05 5.29 7.01
CA LEU A 317 29.11 4.61 6.26
C LEU A 317 29.97 5.63 5.50
N PRO A 318 30.82 6.42 6.21
CA PRO A 318 31.58 7.50 5.58
C PRO A 318 32.69 7.00 4.66
N SER A 319 32.91 7.76 3.58
CA SER A 319 34.08 7.71 2.70
C SER A 319 34.88 9.00 2.87
N LYS A 320 35.98 9.13 2.12
CA LYS A 320 36.81 10.36 2.08
C LYS A 320 36.06 11.61 1.55
N TYR A 321 34.90 11.42 0.91
CA TYR A 321 34.09 12.49 0.36
C TYR A 321 32.90 12.90 1.26
N THR A 322 32.67 12.14 2.31
CA THR A 322 31.56 12.42 3.25
C THR A 322 31.88 13.67 4.08
N SER A 323 30.98 14.64 4.03
CA SER A 323 31.15 15.90 4.77
C SER A 323 30.98 15.72 6.28
N GLU A 324 31.67 16.56 7.06
CA GLU A 324 31.49 16.65 8.51
C GLU A 324 30.04 17.02 8.88
N GLU A 325 29.37 17.77 8.02
CA GLU A 325 27.98 18.15 8.19
C GLU A 325 27.05 16.94 8.09
N SER A 326 27.24 16.06 7.10
CA SER A 326 26.47 14.83 6.95
C SER A 326 26.67 13.86 8.12
N LEU A 327 27.90 13.77 8.67
CA LEU A 327 28.18 13.00 9.88
C LEU A 327 27.42 13.54 11.10
N LYS A 328 27.38 14.87 11.27
CA LYS A 328 26.63 15.53 12.35
C LYS A 328 25.13 15.34 12.17
N ASP A 329 24.61 15.48 10.94
CA ASP A 329 23.20 15.32 10.62
C ASP A 329 22.72 13.89 10.88
N ALA A 330 23.46 12.87 10.45
CA ALA A 330 23.11 11.47 10.69
C ALA A 330 23.05 11.14 12.20
N ARG A 331 24.06 11.59 12.96
CA ARG A 331 24.09 11.41 14.41
C ARG A 331 22.91 12.10 15.11
N GLU A 332 22.61 13.32 14.69
CA GLU A 332 21.52 14.09 15.29
C GLU A 332 20.14 13.50 14.91
N CYS A 333 19.93 13.03 13.68
CA CYS A 333 18.73 12.27 13.31
C CYS A 333 18.55 11.05 14.22
N ALA A 334 19.57 10.22 14.37
CA ALA A 334 19.48 9.04 15.23
C ALA A 334 19.20 9.40 16.70
N ARG A 335 19.83 10.48 17.21
CA ARG A 335 19.57 10.98 18.57
C ARG A 335 18.12 11.46 18.75
N LEU A 336 17.59 12.20 17.79
CA LEU A 336 16.20 12.70 17.81
C LEU A 336 15.21 11.56 17.72
N LEU A 337 15.49 10.55 16.89
CA LEU A 337 14.66 9.36 16.73
C LEU A 337 14.77 8.38 17.91
N GLY A 338 15.86 8.47 18.71
CA GLY A 338 16.12 7.57 19.81
C GLY A 338 16.56 6.16 19.37
N CYS A 339 16.96 5.97 18.11
CA CYS A 339 17.33 4.67 17.57
C CYS A 339 18.85 4.38 17.69
N ARG A 340 19.22 3.10 17.57
CA ARG A 340 20.63 2.67 17.53
C ARG A 340 21.35 3.33 16.36
N HIS A 341 22.59 3.80 16.61
CA HIS A 341 23.43 4.44 15.61
C HIS A 341 24.88 3.99 15.70
N ASP A 342 25.44 3.52 14.59
CA ASP A 342 26.84 3.16 14.46
C ASP A 342 27.49 3.89 13.28
N VAL A 343 28.81 4.08 13.35
CA VAL A 343 29.62 4.68 12.27
C VAL A 343 30.69 3.69 11.87
N ILE A 344 30.67 3.27 10.59
CA ILE A 344 31.57 2.27 10.03
C ILE A 344 32.17 2.84 8.74
N SER A 345 33.46 3.18 8.75
CA SER A 345 34.14 3.72 7.57
C SER A 345 34.30 2.65 6.48
N ILE A 346 33.94 3.01 5.24
CA ILE A 346 34.18 2.17 4.07
C ILE A 346 35.56 2.42 3.45
N ALA A 347 36.35 3.38 3.97
CA ALA A 347 37.64 3.76 3.39
C ALA A 347 38.59 2.57 3.20
N PRO A 348 38.77 1.66 4.18
CA PRO A 348 39.67 0.50 3.99
C PRO A 348 39.26 -0.40 2.82
N GLY A 349 37.93 -0.58 2.59
CA GLY A 349 37.43 -1.35 1.45
C GLY A 349 37.63 -0.63 0.11
N VAL A 350 37.48 0.70 0.10
CA VAL A 350 37.75 1.51 -1.11
C VAL A 350 39.23 1.45 -1.44
N ASP A 351 40.13 1.63 -0.47
CA ASP A 351 41.59 1.61 -0.67
C ASP A 351 42.04 0.23 -1.20
N ALA A 352 41.51 -0.87 -0.65
CA ALA A 352 41.79 -2.21 -1.14
C ALA A 352 41.34 -2.43 -2.59
N LEU A 353 40.16 -1.90 -2.99
CA LEU A 353 39.71 -1.99 -4.38
C LEU A 353 40.48 -1.05 -5.31
N ASP A 354 40.92 0.11 -4.86
CA ASP A 354 41.79 1.02 -5.61
C ASP A 354 43.16 0.35 -5.86
N GLU A 355 43.68 -0.42 -4.89
CA GLU A 355 44.92 -1.22 -5.10
C GLU A 355 44.71 -2.38 -6.09
N MET A 356 43.57 -3.08 -6.02
CA MET A 356 43.24 -4.18 -6.93
C MET A 356 42.96 -3.70 -8.38
N LEU A 357 42.36 -2.51 -8.53
CA LEU A 357 41.86 -1.95 -9.77
C LEU A 357 42.26 -0.46 -9.93
N PRO A 358 43.56 -0.16 -10.09
CA PRO A 358 44.11 1.19 -10.00
C PRO A 358 43.61 2.17 -11.08
N ASP A 359 43.02 1.67 -12.16
CA ASP A 359 42.55 2.48 -13.27
C ASP A 359 41.06 2.90 -13.19
N LEU A 360 40.37 2.54 -12.10
CA LEU A 360 38.97 2.93 -11.92
C LEU A 360 38.82 4.43 -11.69
N LYS A 361 37.99 5.06 -12.56
CA LYS A 361 37.73 6.52 -12.51
C LYS A 361 36.23 6.81 -12.79
N GLY A 362 35.82 8.03 -12.43
CA GLY A 362 34.47 8.53 -12.69
C GLY A 362 33.39 7.64 -12.07
N LEU A 363 32.32 7.37 -12.82
CA LEU A 363 31.16 6.61 -12.36
C LEU A 363 31.51 5.22 -11.80
N ALA A 364 32.55 4.56 -12.33
CA ALA A 364 32.96 3.25 -11.82
C ALA A 364 33.48 3.35 -10.37
N ALA A 365 34.32 4.35 -10.07
CA ALA A 365 34.83 4.60 -8.72
C ALA A 365 33.73 5.09 -7.76
N GLU A 366 32.78 5.91 -8.24
CA GLU A 366 31.60 6.32 -7.46
C GLU A 366 30.75 5.11 -7.06
N ASN A 367 30.46 4.21 -8.00
CA ASN A 367 29.66 3.01 -7.79
C ASN A 367 30.31 2.00 -6.83
N VAL A 368 31.64 1.94 -6.76
CA VAL A 368 32.36 1.11 -5.77
C VAL A 368 31.96 1.50 -4.36
N GLN A 369 31.89 2.78 -4.05
CA GLN A 369 31.52 3.25 -2.71
C GLN A 369 30.09 2.85 -2.31
N ALA A 370 29.12 3.01 -3.23
CA ALA A 370 27.73 2.60 -2.99
C ALA A 370 27.63 1.09 -2.74
N ARG A 371 28.37 0.27 -3.52
CA ARG A 371 28.39 -1.19 -3.35
C ARG A 371 29.08 -1.63 -2.07
N LEU A 372 30.15 -0.99 -1.64
CA LEU A 372 30.82 -1.28 -0.36
C LEU A 372 29.91 -0.95 0.83
N ARG A 373 29.16 0.15 0.77
CA ARG A 373 28.12 0.46 1.77
C ARG A 373 27.10 -0.66 1.85
N MET A 374 26.61 -1.12 0.70
CA MET A 374 25.66 -2.24 0.64
C MET A 374 26.25 -3.53 1.24
N VAL A 375 27.46 -3.91 0.89
CA VAL A 375 28.14 -5.10 1.42
C VAL A 375 28.24 -5.03 2.95
N ALA A 376 28.64 -3.88 3.50
CA ALA A 376 28.71 -3.67 4.94
C ALA A 376 27.35 -3.79 5.62
N LEU A 377 26.32 -3.12 5.06
CA LEU A 377 24.96 -3.18 5.60
C LEU A 377 24.38 -4.60 5.54
N MET A 378 24.58 -5.34 4.43
CA MET A 378 24.13 -6.72 4.30
C MET A 378 24.86 -7.67 5.25
N ALA A 379 26.15 -7.46 5.48
CA ALA A 379 26.89 -8.25 6.47
C ALA A 379 26.32 -8.06 7.89
N LEU A 380 26.01 -6.82 8.28
CA LEU A 380 25.37 -6.52 9.55
C LEU A 380 23.94 -7.08 9.62
N SER A 381 23.16 -6.91 8.56
CA SER A 381 21.80 -7.46 8.43
C SER A 381 21.81 -8.97 8.66
N ASN A 382 22.71 -9.69 8.02
CA ASN A 382 22.83 -11.15 8.15
C ASN A 382 23.29 -11.58 9.55
N ALA A 383 24.17 -10.80 10.18
CA ALA A 383 24.69 -11.12 11.51
C ALA A 383 23.64 -10.93 12.62
N ASP A 384 22.77 -9.94 12.47
CA ASP A 384 21.84 -9.51 13.53
C ASP A 384 20.36 -9.87 13.19
N GLY A 385 20.10 -10.36 11.99
CA GLY A 385 18.77 -10.78 11.52
C GLY A 385 17.84 -9.63 11.12
N HIS A 386 18.29 -8.38 11.20
CA HIS A 386 17.49 -7.19 10.81
C HIS A 386 17.33 -7.11 9.30
N MET A 387 16.15 -6.72 8.83
CA MET A 387 15.93 -6.50 7.40
C MET A 387 16.58 -5.18 6.94
N LEU A 388 17.34 -5.21 5.83
CA LEU A 388 17.89 -4.00 5.24
C LEU A 388 16.80 -3.20 4.53
N LEU A 389 16.63 -1.92 4.89
CA LEU A 389 15.82 -0.96 4.15
C LEU A 389 16.67 -0.20 3.14
N THR A 390 16.16 -0.04 1.93
CA THR A 390 16.68 0.93 0.96
C THR A 390 15.94 2.26 1.10
N THR A 391 16.62 3.35 0.77
CA THR A 391 16.14 4.71 0.99
C THR A 391 15.87 5.49 -0.30
N GLY A 392 15.94 4.84 -1.47
CA GLY A 392 15.69 5.45 -2.78
C GLY A 392 14.22 5.84 -2.96
N ASN A 393 13.98 7.00 -3.58
CA ASN A 393 12.66 7.54 -3.87
C ASN A 393 12.23 7.33 -5.34
N LYS A 394 10.96 7.65 -5.68
CA LYS A 394 10.38 7.46 -7.02
C LYS A 394 11.10 8.27 -8.09
N SER A 395 11.52 9.50 -7.80
CA SER A 395 12.20 10.38 -8.74
C SER A 395 13.55 9.81 -9.18
N GLU A 396 14.38 9.39 -8.21
CA GLU A 396 15.68 8.77 -8.45
C GLU A 396 15.54 7.44 -9.21
N MET A 397 14.60 6.59 -8.78
CA MET A 397 14.29 5.32 -9.43
C MET A 397 13.77 5.48 -10.86
N SER A 398 13.03 6.55 -11.13
CA SER A 398 12.51 6.87 -12.47
C SER A 398 13.64 7.08 -13.48
N VAL A 399 14.58 7.94 -13.16
CA VAL A 399 15.67 8.31 -14.08
C VAL A 399 16.90 7.40 -13.95
N GLY A 400 16.88 6.46 -12.99
CA GLY A 400 17.99 5.54 -12.74
C GLY A 400 19.18 6.19 -12.04
N TYR A 401 18.95 7.28 -11.31
CA TYR A 401 19.95 7.93 -10.45
C TYR A 401 20.15 7.11 -9.18
N ALA A 402 20.63 5.89 -9.37
CA ALA A 402 20.84 4.88 -8.34
C ALA A 402 21.85 3.84 -8.84
N THR A 403 22.59 3.25 -7.91
CA THR A 403 23.60 2.23 -8.19
C THR A 403 23.05 0.83 -8.03
N LEU A 404 23.03 0.06 -9.11
CA LEU A 404 22.64 -1.35 -9.09
C LEU A 404 23.56 -2.14 -8.14
N TYR A 405 22.95 -2.94 -7.24
CA TYR A 405 23.65 -3.66 -6.16
C TYR A 405 24.41 -2.74 -5.20
N GLY A 406 23.99 -1.49 -5.11
CA GLY A 406 24.48 -0.49 -4.14
C GLY A 406 23.32 0.03 -3.30
N ASP A 407 23.02 1.32 -3.42
CA ASP A 407 21.97 2.02 -2.71
C ASP A 407 20.53 1.53 -3.02
N MET A 408 20.35 0.78 -4.11
CA MET A 408 19.09 0.12 -4.44
C MET A 408 18.85 -1.19 -3.69
N ALA A 409 19.84 -1.74 -2.98
CA ALA A 409 19.72 -3.04 -2.35
C ALA A 409 18.99 -2.97 -1.01
N GLY A 410 18.12 -3.93 -0.75
CA GLY A 410 17.37 -4.05 0.50
C GLY A 410 16.24 -5.06 0.39
N GLY A 411 15.55 -5.31 1.50
CA GLY A 411 14.36 -6.16 1.57
C GLY A 411 13.06 -5.38 1.35
N TYR A 412 13.09 -4.05 1.61
CA TYR A 412 11.93 -3.18 1.42
C TYR A 412 12.34 -1.73 1.17
N SER A 413 11.52 -0.98 0.42
CA SER A 413 11.76 0.43 0.09
C SER A 413 10.56 1.29 0.50
N VAL A 414 10.69 2.03 1.58
CA VAL A 414 9.60 2.87 2.14
C VAL A 414 9.22 4.00 1.19
N LEU A 415 10.21 4.59 0.50
CA LEU A 415 10.02 5.76 -0.37
C LEU A 415 9.88 5.43 -1.86
N LYS A 416 9.80 4.12 -2.22
CA LYS A 416 9.82 3.65 -3.62
C LYS A 416 8.84 4.38 -4.53
N ASP A 417 7.66 4.71 -4.01
CA ASP A 417 6.57 5.35 -4.79
C ASP A 417 6.31 6.81 -4.38
N ALA A 418 7.19 7.42 -3.58
CA ALA A 418 7.16 8.83 -3.22
C ALA A 418 8.12 9.64 -4.09
N TYR A 419 7.60 10.67 -4.78
CA TYR A 419 8.44 11.65 -5.46
C TYR A 419 9.26 12.48 -4.46
N LYS A 420 10.36 13.06 -4.91
CA LYS A 420 11.24 13.87 -4.05
C LYS A 420 10.50 15.05 -3.40
N THR A 421 9.60 15.67 -4.13
CA THR A 421 8.74 16.74 -3.60
C THR A 421 7.84 16.25 -2.48
N THR A 422 7.30 15.03 -2.60
CA THR A 422 6.55 14.34 -1.54
C THR A 422 7.44 14.05 -0.33
N VAL A 423 8.67 13.57 -0.53
CA VAL A 423 9.65 13.35 0.54
C VAL A 423 9.90 14.63 1.34
N PHE A 424 10.05 15.77 0.68
CA PHE A 424 10.18 17.07 1.35
C PHE A 424 8.92 17.45 2.14
N ALA A 425 7.73 17.22 1.58
CA ALA A 425 6.47 17.54 2.25
C ALA A 425 6.28 16.70 3.52
N LEU A 426 6.49 15.39 3.42
CA LEU A 426 6.41 14.43 4.54
C LEU A 426 7.41 14.76 5.64
N SER A 427 8.66 15.09 5.28
CA SER A 427 9.72 15.44 6.25
C SER A 427 9.39 16.71 7.02
N ARG A 428 8.89 17.76 6.33
CA ARG A 428 8.45 19.00 6.99
C ARG A 428 7.25 18.77 7.89
N TRP A 429 6.29 17.96 7.44
CA TRP A 429 5.13 17.61 8.24
C TRP A 429 5.53 16.82 9.49
N ARG A 430 6.34 15.75 9.35
CA ARG A 430 6.73 14.89 10.47
C ARG A 430 7.57 15.64 11.51
N ASN A 431 8.38 16.58 11.11
CA ASN A 431 9.14 17.41 12.05
C ASN A 431 8.25 18.31 12.94
N ARG A 432 7.03 18.59 12.51
CA ARG A 432 6.06 19.45 13.23
C ARG A 432 4.96 18.65 13.92
N ASN A 433 4.72 17.43 13.44
CA ASN A 433 3.60 16.61 13.86
C ASN A 433 4.07 15.19 14.19
N LYS A 434 3.24 14.46 14.89
CA LYS A 434 3.36 13.02 15.08
C LYS A 434 2.08 12.37 14.58
N SER A 435 2.20 11.31 13.77
CA SER A 435 1.06 10.54 13.31
C SER A 435 0.39 9.82 14.47
N GLU A 436 -0.91 9.65 14.40
CA GLU A 436 -1.63 8.77 15.31
C GLU A 436 -1.10 7.33 15.19
N GLY A 437 -1.03 6.61 16.30
CA GLY A 437 -0.46 5.26 16.35
C GLY A 437 1.07 5.18 16.21
N ALA A 438 1.78 6.28 15.92
CA ALA A 438 3.23 6.28 15.79
C ALA A 438 3.93 5.97 17.12
N LEU A 439 4.90 5.04 17.07
CA LEU A 439 5.69 4.59 18.23
C LEU A 439 6.92 5.49 18.51
N GLY A 440 7.29 6.33 17.56
CA GLY A 440 8.42 7.23 17.64
C GLY A 440 8.22 8.41 18.60
N PRO A 441 9.21 9.29 18.73
CA PRO A 441 9.19 10.42 19.65
C PRO A 441 8.25 11.55 19.18
N ASN A 442 7.84 12.38 20.13
CA ASN A 442 7.21 13.65 19.83
C ASN A 442 8.26 14.68 19.38
N GLY A 443 7.81 15.65 18.54
CA GLY A 443 8.66 16.74 18.06
C GLY A 443 9.55 16.36 16.85
N PRO A 444 10.56 17.21 16.57
CA PRO A 444 11.42 17.02 15.40
C PRO A 444 12.18 15.69 15.44
N VAL A 445 12.25 15.02 14.29
CA VAL A 445 12.95 13.73 14.10
C VAL A 445 14.20 13.85 13.23
N MET A 446 14.41 15.02 12.64
CA MET A 446 15.62 15.35 11.87
C MET A 446 15.94 16.84 12.00
N PRO A 447 17.23 17.25 11.92
CA PRO A 447 17.59 18.67 11.88
C PRO A 447 16.97 19.38 10.68
N GLU A 448 16.57 20.65 10.85
CA GLU A 448 15.99 21.45 9.75
C GLU A 448 16.94 21.54 8.54
N ARG A 449 18.25 21.52 8.78
CA ARG A 449 19.26 21.52 7.72
C ARG A 449 19.13 20.30 6.79
N VAL A 450 18.75 19.13 7.29
CA VAL A 450 18.52 17.93 6.48
C VAL A 450 17.42 18.16 5.44
N ILE A 451 16.41 18.95 5.81
CA ILE A 451 15.30 19.28 4.93
C ILE A 451 15.65 20.39 3.93
N THR A 452 16.54 21.31 4.32
CA THR A 452 16.81 22.54 3.56
C THR A 452 18.07 22.49 2.70
N LYS A 453 19.01 21.60 3.00
CA LYS A 453 20.23 21.46 2.20
C LYS A 453 19.93 20.84 0.83
N PRO A 454 20.66 21.25 -0.23
CA PRO A 454 20.53 20.62 -1.55
C PRO A 454 20.88 19.12 -1.47
N PRO A 455 20.07 18.25 -2.12
CA PRO A 455 20.36 16.81 -2.21
C PRO A 455 21.71 16.53 -2.89
N THR A 456 22.44 15.55 -2.36
CA THR A 456 23.73 15.09 -2.91
C THR A 456 24.04 13.67 -2.48
N ALA A 457 24.65 12.89 -3.37
CA ALA A 457 25.10 11.53 -3.08
C ALA A 457 26.49 11.47 -2.38
N GLU A 458 27.25 12.58 -2.32
CA GLU A 458 28.60 12.69 -1.73
C GLU A 458 29.58 11.57 -2.18
N LEU A 459 29.57 11.22 -3.46
CA LEU A 459 30.47 10.21 -4.03
C LEU A 459 31.71 10.82 -4.69
N ARG A 460 31.72 12.15 -4.89
CA ARG A 460 32.83 12.95 -5.43
C ARG A 460 32.83 14.36 -4.82
N PRO A 461 33.94 15.12 -4.92
CA PRO A 461 34.02 16.46 -4.36
C PRO A 461 32.97 17.40 -4.92
N GLY A 462 32.23 18.12 -4.04
CA GLY A 462 31.27 19.16 -4.41
C GLY A 462 30.07 18.71 -5.24
N GLN A 463 29.75 17.43 -5.25
CA GLN A 463 28.65 16.85 -6.01
C GLN A 463 27.31 17.42 -5.56
N LYS A 464 26.43 17.69 -6.57
CA LYS A 464 24.99 17.99 -6.37
C LYS A 464 24.18 17.15 -7.36
N ASP A 465 22.97 16.76 -6.98
CA ASP A 465 22.08 16.03 -7.88
C ASP A 465 21.74 16.87 -9.12
N GLU A 466 21.62 18.17 -8.94
CA GLU A 466 21.37 19.14 -10.03
C GLU A 466 22.52 19.26 -11.06
N ASP A 467 23.70 18.67 -10.79
CA ASP A 467 24.76 18.55 -11.81
C ASP A 467 24.34 17.63 -12.96
N SER A 468 23.39 16.72 -12.73
CA SER A 468 22.95 15.68 -13.67
C SER A 468 21.45 15.68 -13.94
N LEU A 469 20.63 16.30 -13.08
CA LEU A 469 19.19 16.30 -13.13
C LEU A 469 18.66 17.76 -13.10
N PRO A 470 17.48 18.06 -13.66
CA PRO A 470 16.83 19.34 -13.43
C PRO A 470 16.39 19.45 -11.95
N PRO A 471 16.04 20.65 -11.46
CA PRO A 471 15.47 20.80 -10.13
C PRO A 471 14.31 19.82 -9.90
N TYR A 472 14.27 19.18 -8.73
CA TYR A 472 13.28 18.13 -8.45
C TYR A 472 11.83 18.58 -8.64
N SER A 473 11.52 19.84 -8.41
CA SER A 473 10.18 20.38 -8.69
C SER A 473 9.78 20.31 -10.16
N ALA A 474 10.74 20.44 -11.08
CA ALA A 474 10.50 20.28 -12.52
C ALA A 474 10.53 18.77 -12.91
N LEU A 475 11.52 18.03 -12.38
CA LEU A 475 11.64 16.59 -12.63
C LEU A 475 10.36 15.86 -12.26
N ASP A 476 9.82 16.09 -11.06
CA ASP A 476 8.64 15.38 -10.56
C ASP A 476 7.40 15.70 -11.40
N ARG A 477 7.18 16.97 -11.79
CA ARG A 477 6.07 17.32 -12.70
C ARG A 477 6.17 16.60 -14.07
N ILE A 478 7.40 16.50 -14.60
CA ILE A 478 7.64 15.76 -15.86
C ILE A 478 7.32 14.27 -15.64
N LEU A 479 7.80 13.68 -14.56
CA LEU A 479 7.61 12.25 -14.25
C LEU A 479 6.14 11.92 -13.95
N GLU A 480 5.40 12.77 -13.25
CA GLU A 480 3.95 12.62 -13.07
C GLU A 480 3.23 12.55 -14.43
N GLY A 481 3.63 13.39 -15.38
CA GLY A 481 3.08 13.36 -16.74
C GLY A 481 3.41 12.06 -17.46
N LEU A 482 4.69 11.67 -17.49
CA LEU A 482 5.17 10.50 -18.23
C LEU A 482 4.78 9.16 -17.58
N VAL A 483 4.71 9.08 -16.25
CA VAL A 483 4.52 7.83 -15.49
C VAL A 483 3.07 7.66 -15.04
N ASP A 484 2.54 8.64 -14.30
CA ASP A 484 1.22 8.49 -13.67
C ASP A 484 0.07 8.79 -14.64
N LYS A 485 0.27 9.72 -15.58
CA LYS A 485 -0.73 10.14 -16.57
C LYS A 485 -0.50 9.56 -17.98
N GLU A 486 0.59 8.84 -18.21
CA GLU A 486 1.00 8.23 -19.51
C GLU A 486 0.97 9.20 -20.70
N MET A 487 1.25 10.47 -20.45
CA MET A 487 1.28 11.51 -21.46
C MET A 487 2.51 11.37 -22.37
N SER A 488 2.36 11.77 -23.63
CA SER A 488 3.50 11.89 -24.55
C SER A 488 4.41 13.05 -24.15
N VAL A 489 5.65 13.04 -24.63
CA VAL A 489 6.63 14.12 -24.42
C VAL A 489 6.04 15.50 -24.78
N LYS A 490 5.30 15.58 -25.90
CA LYS A 490 4.68 16.84 -26.32
C LYS A 490 3.59 17.33 -25.37
N GLU A 491 2.75 16.42 -24.89
CA GLU A 491 1.68 16.75 -23.93
C GLU A 491 2.27 17.19 -22.59
N VAL A 492 3.30 16.48 -22.10
CA VAL A 492 4.00 16.87 -20.86
C VAL A 492 4.66 18.23 -21.00
N ALA A 493 5.40 18.48 -22.08
CA ALA A 493 6.02 19.78 -22.33
C ALA A 493 4.99 20.92 -22.35
N THR A 494 3.83 20.68 -22.98
CA THR A 494 2.72 21.65 -23.01
C THR A 494 2.11 21.88 -21.63
N ALA A 495 1.87 20.81 -20.86
CA ALA A 495 1.23 20.88 -19.56
C ALA A 495 2.12 21.48 -18.46
N THR A 496 3.43 21.23 -18.53
CA THR A 496 4.39 21.68 -17.52
C THR A 496 5.07 23.01 -17.86
N GLY A 497 5.05 23.42 -19.13
CA GLY A 497 5.81 24.57 -19.65
C GLY A 497 7.31 24.31 -19.79
N GLU A 498 7.75 23.05 -19.64
CA GLU A 498 9.15 22.67 -19.76
C GLU A 498 9.56 22.48 -21.23
N GLU A 499 10.85 22.65 -21.52
CA GLU A 499 11.37 22.47 -22.88
C GLU A 499 11.18 21.02 -23.35
N ILE A 500 10.70 20.83 -24.58
CA ILE A 500 10.44 19.50 -25.16
C ILE A 500 11.69 18.61 -25.18
N VAL A 501 12.88 19.21 -25.35
CA VAL A 501 14.16 18.50 -25.32
C VAL A 501 14.47 17.98 -23.92
N LEU A 502 14.17 18.75 -22.87
CA LEU A 502 14.33 18.31 -21.49
C LEU A 502 13.40 17.14 -21.19
N VAL A 503 12.12 17.23 -21.55
CA VAL A 503 11.14 16.15 -21.34
C VAL A 503 11.55 14.89 -22.09
N ALA A 504 12.02 14.99 -23.34
CA ALA A 504 12.51 13.87 -24.13
C ALA A 504 13.75 13.20 -23.50
N ASN A 505 14.65 13.99 -22.91
CA ASN A 505 15.81 13.48 -22.18
C ASN A 505 15.37 12.67 -20.95
N ILE A 506 14.41 13.20 -20.17
CA ILE A 506 13.87 12.49 -19.01
C ILE A 506 13.14 11.19 -19.43
N GLU A 507 12.34 11.19 -20.50
CA GLU A 507 11.75 9.97 -21.07
C GLU A 507 12.85 8.94 -21.42
N SER A 508 13.94 9.36 -22.05
CA SER A 508 15.04 8.48 -22.40
C SER A 508 15.72 7.87 -21.17
N LEU A 509 15.93 8.65 -20.10
CA LEU A 509 16.45 8.14 -18.82
C LEU A 509 15.46 7.16 -18.18
N LEU A 510 14.18 7.49 -18.15
CA LEU A 510 13.11 6.64 -17.63
C LEU A 510 13.09 5.27 -18.33
N LEU A 511 13.15 5.22 -19.66
CA LEU A 511 13.15 3.98 -20.42
C LEU A 511 14.44 3.17 -20.18
N LYS A 512 15.61 3.80 -20.18
CA LYS A 512 16.90 3.15 -19.93
C LYS A 512 17.03 2.59 -18.52
N ALA A 513 16.36 3.15 -17.53
CA ALA A 513 16.43 2.73 -16.14
C ALA A 513 15.55 1.49 -15.83
N GLU A 514 14.73 1.00 -16.77
CA GLU A 514 13.80 -0.10 -16.52
C GLU A 514 14.50 -1.35 -15.96
N TYR A 515 15.69 -1.72 -16.47
CA TYR A 515 16.43 -2.88 -15.98
C TYR A 515 16.86 -2.75 -14.51
N LYS A 516 17.13 -1.52 -14.03
CA LYS A 516 17.44 -1.26 -12.62
C LYS A 516 16.19 -1.45 -11.77
N ARG A 517 15.05 -0.84 -12.16
CA ARG A 517 13.80 -0.94 -11.44
C ARG A 517 13.29 -2.36 -11.26
N ARG A 518 13.55 -3.26 -12.24
CA ARG A 518 13.21 -4.69 -12.15
C ARG A 518 13.98 -5.45 -11.08
N GLN A 519 15.02 -4.87 -10.52
CA GLN A 519 15.84 -5.45 -9.46
C GLN A 519 15.71 -4.67 -8.13
N ALA A 520 14.82 -3.69 -8.09
CA ALA A 520 14.52 -2.97 -6.86
C ALA A 520 13.63 -3.82 -5.94
N PRO A 521 13.79 -3.70 -4.61
CA PRO A 521 12.94 -4.39 -3.65
C PRO A 521 11.48 -3.91 -3.74
N PRO A 522 10.53 -4.67 -3.16
CA PRO A 522 9.16 -4.19 -2.97
C PRO A 522 9.13 -2.93 -2.12
N GLY A 523 8.05 -2.17 -2.21
CA GLY A 523 7.84 -0.96 -1.43
C GLY A 523 6.41 -0.47 -1.59
N VAL A 524 5.91 0.26 -0.60
CA VAL A 524 4.51 0.66 -0.54
C VAL A 524 4.07 1.46 -1.77
N LYS A 525 2.95 1.05 -2.36
CA LYS A 525 2.25 1.79 -3.40
C LYS A 525 1.51 2.98 -2.76
N ILE A 526 1.68 4.16 -3.33
CA ILE A 526 1.08 5.42 -2.88
C ILE A 526 0.27 6.05 -4.01
N GLY A 527 0.89 6.18 -5.18
CA GLY A 527 0.29 6.81 -6.35
C GLY A 527 -0.50 5.85 -7.23
N ASN A 528 -1.11 6.39 -8.28
CA ASN A 528 -1.89 5.61 -9.25
C ASN A 528 -1.05 4.57 -10.00
N ARG A 529 0.27 4.81 -10.14
CA ARG A 529 1.20 3.91 -10.84
C ARG A 529 2.51 3.76 -10.11
N ASN A 530 2.72 2.60 -9.50
CA ASN A 530 4.00 2.23 -8.94
C ASN A 530 4.88 1.50 -9.96
N PHE A 531 6.19 1.48 -9.69
CA PHE A 531 7.14 0.64 -10.44
C PHE A 531 7.08 -0.80 -9.93
N GLY A 532 6.67 -1.71 -10.81
CA GLY A 532 6.49 -3.12 -10.52
C GLY A 532 5.23 -3.65 -11.18
N ARG A 533 4.13 -3.71 -10.45
CA ARG A 533 2.88 -4.30 -10.95
C ARG A 533 2.07 -3.37 -11.85
N ASP A 534 2.00 -2.07 -11.54
CA ASP A 534 1.17 -1.14 -12.32
C ASP A 534 1.81 -0.76 -13.66
N ARG A 535 3.14 -0.61 -13.68
CA ARG A 535 3.89 -0.23 -14.87
C ARG A 535 4.81 -1.37 -15.32
N ARG A 536 4.39 -2.08 -16.36
CA ARG A 536 5.05 -3.31 -16.90
C ARG A 536 5.69 -3.07 -18.26
N TYR A 537 6.53 -2.06 -18.39
CA TYR A 537 7.22 -1.78 -19.65
C TYR A 537 8.28 -2.85 -19.96
N PRO A 538 8.51 -3.19 -21.27
CA PRO A 538 9.61 -4.05 -21.65
C PRO A 538 10.95 -3.43 -21.26
N ILE A 539 11.89 -4.24 -20.75
CA ILE A 539 13.25 -3.77 -20.44
C ILE A 539 13.96 -3.33 -21.72
N THR A 540 13.87 -4.14 -22.77
CA THR A 540 14.39 -3.83 -24.10
C THR A 540 13.31 -3.10 -24.90
N ASN A 541 13.33 -1.78 -24.86
CA ASN A 541 12.33 -0.93 -25.50
C ASN A 541 13.02 0.18 -26.30
N PHE A 542 12.59 0.36 -27.54
CA PHE A 542 13.10 1.39 -28.47
C PHE A 542 12.02 2.41 -28.85
N PHE A 543 10.83 2.33 -28.28
CA PHE A 543 9.74 3.27 -28.54
C PHE A 543 9.92 4.54 -27.70
N HIS A 544 9.90 5.70 -28.36
CA HIS A 544 9.96 7.03 -27.76
C HIS A 544 8.79 7.86 -28.27
N THR A 545 8.17 8.65 -27.41
CA THR A 545 7.08 9.55 -27.80
C THR A 545 7.57 10.94 -28.24
N GLY A 546 8.84 11.24 -28.03
CA GLY A 546 9.50 12.48 -28.36
C GLY A 546 10.66 12.32 -29.36
N PRO A 547 11.35 13.44 -29.68
CA PRO A 547 12.55 13.39 -30.52
C PRO A 547 13.62 12.53 -29.86
N GLN A 548 14.21 11.62 -30.63
CA GLN A 548 15.32 10.80 -30.14
C GLN A 548 16.55 11.67 -29.85
N THR A 549 16.89 11.79 -28.59
CA THR A 549 18.11 12.50 -28.17
C THR A 549 19.25 11.51 -28.03
N LYS A 550 20.38 11.79 -28.67
CA LYS A 550 21.63 11.07 -28.41
C LYS A 550 22.16 11.52 -27.05
N LEU A 551 21.72 10.88 -25.98
CA LEU A 551 22.40 11.06 -24.70
C LEU A 551 23.80 10.42 -24.77
N PRO A 552 24.84 11.07 -24.24
CA PRO A 552 26.15 10.43 -24.12
C PRO A 552 26.02 9.11 -23.31
N ARG A 553 26.77 8.11 -23.73
CA ARG A 553 26.82 6.79 -23.06
C ARG A 553 27.47 6.89 -21.69
#